data_4ac0901f4d5239b61c0ee8b2475231bb
#
_entry.id   4ac0901f4d5239b61c0ee8b2475231bb
#
_cell.length_a   1.000
_cell.length_b   1.000
_cell.length_c   1.000
_cell.angle_alpha   90.00
_cell.angle_beta   90.00
_cell.angle_gamma   90.00
#
_symmetry.space_group_name_H-M   'P 1'
#
loop_
_entity.id
_entity.type
_entity.pdbx_description
1 polymer ?
#
loop_
_entity_poly.entity_id
_entity_poly.type
_entity_poly.pdbx_seq_one_letter_code
_entity_poly.pdbx_strand_id
1 'polypeptide(L)'
;MRPLSYEAQRDLYLHPTYVVTPQREPLGVIDAWIWARETKGEDGQRPGILESRRWIEGYQRIAETAQEMPETRLVYVADREADILELMQCAHHLGTPADWLVRSQHNRCLPDGGKLWASILAGAPLGEVEFMMTARQGQAAREVRQQLWARPISLPDGRGGQLSATCLIAREINAPAGSKPVDWRLLTNRAAESLEAVVELIDWYRCRWEIETFFHVLK
;
A
#
# COMPACT_ATOMS: atom_id res chain seq x y z
N MET A 1 21.11 -25.77 26.37
CA MET A 1 20.59 -24.45 26.07
C MET A 1 19.07 -24.56 25.99
N ARG A 2 18.32 -23.98 26.92
CA ARG A 2 16.83 -24.00 26.86
C ARG A 2 16.41 -22.99 25.77
N PRO A 3 15.45 -23.32 24.89
CA PRO A 3 14.87 -22.33 23.99
C PRO A 3 14.24 -21.23 24.84
N LEU A 4 14.64 -19.99 24.59
CA LEU A 4 13.99 -18.82 25.18
C LEU A 4 12.52 -18.86 24.75
N SER A 5 11.60 -18.81 25.73
CA SER A 5 10.18 -18.74 25.43
C SER A 5 9.91 -17.46 24.62
N TYR A 6 9.09 -17.57 23.59
CA TYR A 6 8.70 -16.48 22.68
C TYR A 6 8.14 -15.23 23.41
N GLU A 7 7.71 -15.40 24.65
CA GLU A 7 7.18 -14.35 25.52
C GLU A 7 8.23 -13.42 26.13
N ALA A 8 9.53 -13.80 26.09
CA ALA A 8 10.61 -13.02 26.70
C ALA A 8 11.40 -12.18 25.70
N GLN A 9 11.16 -12.31 24.40
CA GLN A 9 11.82 -11.49 23.39
C GLN A 9 11.09 -10.15 23.23
N ARG A 10 11.72 -9.09 23.73
CA ARG A 10 11.33 -7.69 23.45
C ARG A 10 11.98 -7.29 22.13
N ASP A 11 11.32 -7.60 21.03
CA ASP A 11 11.79 -7.19 19.72
C ASP A 11 11.49 -5.69 19.52
N LEU A 12 12.47 -4.98 18.99
CA LEU A 12 12.26 -3.63 18.47
C LEU A 12 11.71 -3.74 17.05
N TYR A 13 10.64 -3.04 16.79
CA TYR A 13 10.03 -2.90 15.49
C TYR A 13 10.49 -1.60 14.85
N LEU A 14 10.86 -1.68 13.59
CA LEU A 14 11.25 -0.53 12.76
C LEU A 14 10.25 -0.39 11.61
N HIS A 15 9.68 0.80 11.46
CA HIS A 15 8.83 1.17 10.34
C HIS A 15 9.42 2.41 9.66
N PRO A 16 10.30 2.25 8.66
CA PRO A 16 10.90 3.36 7.96
C PRO A 16 10.02 3.84 6.82
N THR A 17 10.09 5.14 6.53
CA THR A 17 9.64 5.71 5.26
C THR A 17 10.84 5.80 4.33
N TYR A 18 10.91 4.85 3.40
CA TYR A 18 12.01 4.67 2.47
C TYR A 18 11.67 5.30 1.13
N VAL A 19 12.56 6.16 0.64
CA VAL A 19 12.35 6.93 -0.60
C VAL A 19 13.12 6.29 -1.74
N VAL A 20 12.42 6.10 -2.84
CA VAL A 20 12.96 5.57 -4.10
C VAL A 20 12.46 6.38 -5.28
N THR A 21 13.25 6.46 -6.35
CA THR A 21 12.79 7.02 -7.61
C THR A 21 11.83 6.05 -8.32
N PRO A 22 11.06 6.50 -9.33
CA PRO A 22 10.27 5.59 -10.19
C PRO A 22 11.13 4.53 -10.90
N GLN A 23 12.44 4.79 -11.10
CA GLN A 23 13.41 3.85 -11.66
C GLN A 23 13.98 2.89 -10.61
N ARG A 24 13.45 2.93 -9.37
CA ARG A 24 13.84 2.09 -8.21
C ARG A 24 15.21 2.41 -7.63
N GLU A 25 15.74 3.59 -7.90
CA GLU A 25 16.97 4.05 -7.27
C GLU A 25 16.70 4.46 -5.83
N PRO A 26 17.42 3.92 -4.85
CA PRO A 26 17.24 4.26 -3.45
C PRO A 26 17.79 5.65 -3.15
N LEU A 27 16.99 6.51 -2.55
CA LEU A 27 17.40 7.85 -2.11
C LEU A 27 17.68 7.92 -0.61
N GLY A 28 17.03 7.07 0.19
CA GLY A 28 17.29 7.00 1.64
C GLY A 28 16.02 6.87 2.48
N VAL A 29 16.19 7.05 3.78
CA VAL A 29 15.10 7.03 4.78
C VAL A 29 14.86 8.45 5.24
N ILE A 30 13.65 8.95 5.14
CA ILE A 30 13.27 10.31 5.57
C ILE A 30 12.53 10.34 6.89
N ASP A 31 11.98 9.20 7.32
CA ASP A 31 11.34 9.04 8.62
C ASP A 31 11.43 7.59 9.09
N ALA A 32 11.46 7.38 10.41
CA ALA A 32 11.53 6.04 10.98
C ALA A 32 10.84 5.97 12.34
N TRP A 33 9.89 5.06 12.46
CA TRP A 33 9.28 4.70 13.71
C TRP A 33 9.99 3.50 14.32
N ILE A 34 10.39 3.63 15.59
CA ILE A 34 10.99 2.55 16.37
C ILE A 34 10.19 2.39 17.65
N TRP A 35 9.70 1.17 17.90
CA TRP A 35 8.95 0.88 19.12
C TRP A 35 9.17 -0.56 19.58
N ALA A 36 8.94 -0.78 20.87
CA ALA A 36 8.79 -2.12 21.43
C ALA A 36 7.30 -2.43 21.61
N ARG A 37 6.87 -3.64 21.26
CA ARG A 37 5.49 -4.07 21.53
C ARG A 37 5.32 -4.31 23.03
N GLU A 38 4.36 -3.65 23.63
CA GLU A 38 3.90 -3.94 24.97
C GLU A 38 3.21 -5.32 25.04
N THR A 39 3.30 -5.96 26.21
CA THR A 39 2.53 -7.19 26.47
C THR A 39 1.03 -6.87 26.44
N LYS A 40 0.22 -7.81 25.98
CA LYS A 40 -1.23 -7.65 26.02
C LYS A 40 -1.70 -7.60 27.47
N GLY A 41 -2.60 -6.66 27.77
CA GLY A 41 -3.32 -6.61 29.01
C GLY A 41 -4.28 -7.78 29.20
N GLU A 42 -4.92 -7.88 30.35
CA GLU A 42 -5.92 -8.92 30.67
C GLU A 42 -7.14 -8.84 29.74
N ASP A 43 -7.42 -7.67 29.20
CA ASP A 43 -8.45 -7.40 28.18
C ASP A 43 -8.06 -7.87 26.76
N GLY A 44 -6.87 -8.41 26.60
CA GLY A 44 -6.31 -8.87 25.33
C GLY A 44 -5.83 -7.74 24.42
N GLN A 45 -5.95 -6.48 24.84
CA GLN A 45 -5.47 -5.30 24.11
C GLN A 45 -4.02 -4.97 24.49
N ARG A 46 -3.32 -4.29 23.60
CA ARG A 46 -1.99 -3.74 23.88
C ARG A 46 -2.14 -2.28 24.27
N PRO A 47 -1.55 -1.86 25.42
CA PRO A 47 -1.51 -0.45 25.77
C PRO A 47 -0.65 0.33 24.75
N GLY A 48 -0.85 1.64 24.70
CA GLY A 48 -0.07 2.53 23.85
C GLY A 48 -0.75 2.95 22.56
N ILE A 49 0.05 3.52 21.67
CA ILE A 49 -0.44 4.04 20.38
C ILE A 49 -0.78 2.89 19.45
N LEU A 50 -1.97 2.94 18.82
CA LEU A 50 -2.38 1.96 17.83
C LEU A 50 -1.35 1.88 16.68
N GLU A 51 -0.96 0.67 16.32
CA GLU A 51 0.02 0.45 15.26
C GLU A 51 -0.40 1.03 13.90
N SER A 52 -1.71 1.17 13.66
CA SER A 52 -2.27 1.83 12.47
C SER A 52 -1.91 3.32 12.39
N ARG A 53 -1.63 3.96 13.52
CA ARG A 53 -1.31 5.38 13.60
C ARG A 53 -0.03 5.76 12.85
N ARG A 54 0.95 4.86 12.78
CA ARG A 54 2.20 5.08 12.02
C ARG A 54 1.97 5.31 10.54
N TRP A 55 0.95 4.69 9.96
CA TRP A 55 0.62 4.90 8.55
C TRP A 55 0.11 6.32 8.29
N ILE A 56 -0.70 6.86 9.22
CA ILE A 56 -1.21 8.23 9.14
C ILE A 56 -0.07 9.23 9.34
N GLU A 57 0.75 9.03 10.37
CA GLU A 57 1.88 9.91 10.66
C GLU A 57 2.94 9.84 9.56
N GLY A 58 3.21 8.65 8.99
CA GLY A 58 4.06 8.50 7.82
C GLY A 58 3.55 9.32 6.64
N TYR A 59 2.24 9.29 6.36
CA TYR A 59 1.66 10.13 5.33
C TYR A 59 1.81 11.63 5.65
N GLN A 60 1.58 12.04 6.90
CA GLN A 60 1.73 13.43 7.32
C GLN A 60 3.15 13.96 7.10
N ARG A 61 4.18 13.16 7.41
CA ARG A 61 5.58 13.52 7.15
C ARG A 61 5.86 13.71 5.65
N ILE A 62 5.31 12.83 4.81
CA ILE A 62 5.45 12.98 3.36
C ILE A 62 4.69 14.21 2.87
N ALA A 63 3.53 14.51 3.43
CA ALA A 63 2.74 15.70 3.09
C ALA A 63 3.49 16.99 3.45
N GLU A 64 4.13 17.04 4.63
CA GLU A 64 5.00 18.15 5.05
C GLU A 64 6.17 18.33 4.06
N THR A 65 6.88 17.24 3.76
CA THR A 65 8.00 17.25 2.78
C THR A 65 7.55 17.71 1.39
N ALA A 66 6.37 17.27 0.94
CA ALA A 66 5.83 17.68 -0.36
C ALA A 66 5.55 19.19 -0.45
N GLN A 67 5.14 19.82 0.66
CA GLN A 67 4.95 21.27 0.73
C GLN A 67 6.27 22.04 0.63
N GLU A 68 7.36 21.45 1.14
CA GLU A 68 8.71 22.03 1.05
C GLU A 68 9.34 21.82 -0.33
N MET A 69 8.84 20.86 -1.12
CA MET A 69 9.38 20.46 -2.42
C MET A 69 8.30 20.55 -3.54
N PRO A 70 7.75 21.73 -3.82
CA PRO A 70 6.60 21.87 -4.72
C PRO A 70 6.87 21.40 -6.17
N GLU A 71 8.14 21.39 -6.60
CA GLU A 71 8.55 20.91 -7.91
C GLU A 71 8.67 19.38 -8.00
N THR A 72 8.55 18.68 -6.86
CA THR A 72 8.71 17.22 -6.78
C THR A 72 7.40 16.58 -6.37
N ARG A 73 6.88 15.69 -7.21
CA ARG A 73 5.70 14.91 -6.86
C ARG A 73 6.09 13.75 -5.95
N LEU A 74 5.58 13.75 -4.73
CA LEU A 74 5.73 12.66 -3.79
C LEU A 74 4.48 11.77 -3.80
N VAL A 75 4.70 10.46 -3.72
CA VAL A 75 3.64 9.45 -3.65
C VAL A 75 3.91 8.53 -2.46
N TYR A 76 3.00 8.53 -1.49
CA TYR A 76 3.06 7.61 -0.35
C TYR A 76 2.54 6.24 -0.74
N VAL A 77 3.44 5.28 -0.92
CA VAL A 77 3.10 3.91 -1.34
C VAL A 77 3.12 2.98 -0.13
N ALA A 78 2.01 2.29 0.14
CA ALA A 78 1.91 1.46 1.34
C ALA A 78 1.18 0.13 1.09
N ASP A 79 1.42 -0.84 1.99
CA ASP A 79 0.76 -2.16 1.94
C ASP A 79 -0.63 -2.08 2.58
N ARG A 80 -1.29 -3.23 2.64
CA ARG A 80 -2.69 -3.40 3.09
C ARG A 80 -2.96 -2.91 4.51
N GLU A 81 -1.97 -2.83 5.38
CA GLU A 81 -2.12 -2.26 6.72
C GLU A 81 -2.44 -0.76 6.69
N ALA A 82 -2.09 -0.07 5.61
CA ALA A 82 -2.42 1.34 5.38
C ALA A 82 -3.80 1.55 4.73
N ASP A 83 -4.56 0.49 4.44
CA ASP A 83 -5.92 0.59 3.90
C ASP A 83 -6.93 1.01 4.98
N ILE A 84 -6.69 2.16 5.59
CA ILE A 84 -7.48 2.76 6.66
C ILE A 84 -8.11 4.06 6.19
N LEU A 85 -9.37 4.25 6.57
CA LEU A 85 -10.15 5.41 6.14
C LEU A 85 -9.55 6.71 6.67
N GLU A 86 -9.02 6.68 7.88
CA GLU A 86 -8.41 7.81 8.57
C GLU A 86 -7.19 8.36 7.81
N LEU A 87 -6.42 7.52 7.12
CA LEU A 87 -5.32 7.97 6.25
C LEU A 87 -5.88 8.77 5.07
N MET A 88 -6.91 8.26 4.41
CA MET A 88 -7.55 8.91 3.26
C MET A 88 -8.21 10.24 3.67
N GLN A 89 -8.86 10.27 4.85
CA GLN A 89 -9.40 11.48 5.45
C GLN A 89 -8.30 12.50 5.78
N CYS A 90 -7.20 12.05 6.37
CA CYS A 90 -6.05 12.89 6.68
C CYS A 90 -5.49 13.54 5.41
N ALA A 91 -5.27 12.76 4.36
CA ALA A 91 -4.82 13.25 3.06
C ALA A 91 -5.76 14.32 2.50
N HIS A 92 -7.07 14.07 2.53
CA HIS A 92 -8.09 15.00 2.06
C HIS A 92 -8.10 16.31 2.87
N HIS A 93 -8.04 16.23 4.21
CA HIS A 93 -8.02 17.42 5.08
C HIS A 93 -6.78 18.28 4.89
N LEU A 94 -5.63 17.68 4.55
CA LEU A 94 -4.39 18.39 4.25
C LEU A 94 -4.37 18.98 2.82
N GLY A 95 -5.44 18.77 2.02
CA GLY A 95 -5.50 19.20 0.62
C GLY A 95 -4.65 18.32 -0.31
N THR A 96 -4.28 17.13 0.13
CA THR A 96 -3.53 16.11 -0.64
C THR A 96 -2.21 16.66 -1.23
N PRO A 97 -1.30 17.20 -0.42
CA PRO A 97 -0.03 17.73 -0.90
C PRO A 97 0.89 16.65 -1.46
N ALA A 98 0.76 15.42 -0.98
CA ALA A 98 1.36 14.21 -1.55
C ALA A 98 0.26 13.26 -2.02
N ASP A 99 0.50 12.57 -3.12
CA ASP A 99 -0.37 11.49 -3.56
C ASP A 99 -0.23 10.28 -2.63
N TRP A 100 -1.23 9.40 -2.64
CA TRP A 100 -1.16 8.13 -1.93
C TRP A 100 -1.58 6.97 -2.83
N LEU A 101 -0.97 5.81 -2.60
CA LEU A 101 -1.22 4.56 -3.30
C LEU A 101 -1.13 3.41 -2.30
N VAL A 102 -2.26 2.85 -1.90
CA VAL A 102 -2.33 1.82 -0.87
C VAL A 102 -2.94 0.52 -1.40
N ARG A 103 -2.47 -0.60 -0.87
CA ARG A 103 -3.05 -1.89 -1.22
C ARG A 103 -4.37 -2.08 -0.48
N SER A 104 -5.47 -2.23 -1.24
CA SER A 104 -6.80 -2.46 -0.67
C SER A 104 -6.89 -3.82 0.01
N GLN A 105 -7.24 -3.82 1.28
CA GLN A 105 -7.53 -4.99 2.09
C GLN A 105 -9.03 -5.19 2.26
N HIS A 106 -9.77 -4.08 2.31
CA HIS A 106 -11.20 -4.08 2.64
C HIS A 106 -12.06 -4.00 1.38
N ASN A 107 -12.94 -4.99 1.19
CA ASN A 107 -13.95 -4.94 0.13
C ASN A 107 -15.14 -4.08 0.60
N ARG A 108 -14.96 -2.77 0.57
CA ARG A 108 -15.89 -1.77 1.09
C ARG A 108 -17.23 -1.83 0.36
N CYS A 109 -18.30 -1.43 1.06
CA CYS A 109 -19.56 -1.11 0.42
C CYS A 109 -19.45 0.26 -0.25
N LEU A 110 -19.98 0.37 -1.45
CA LEU A 110 -20.11 1.63 -2.17
C LEU A 110 -21.46 2.30 -1.81
N PRO A 111 -21.62 3.60 -2.06
CA PRO A 111 -22.88 4.31 -1.78
C PRO A 111 -24.09 3.72 -2.49
N ASP A 112 -23.90 3.08 -3.64
CA ASP A 112 -24.94 2.38 -4.41
C ASP A 112 -25.31 0.99 -3.85
N GLY A 113 -24.69 0.57 -2.73
CA GLY A 113 -24.92 -0.72 -2.07
C GLY A 113 -24.07 -1.86 -2.64
N GLY A 114 -23.32 -1.64 -3.69
CA GLY A 114 -22.43 -2.63 -4.29
C GLY A 114 -21.16 -2.86 -3.48
N LYS A 115 -20.44 -3.95 -3.79
CA LYS A 115 -19.10 -4.24 -3.24
C LYS A 115 -18.02 -3.70 -4.17
N LEU A 116 -17.03 -3.00 -3.60
CA LEU A 116 -15.96 -2.33 -4.32
C LEU A 116 -15.33 -3.19 -5.41
N TRP A 117 -14.80 -4.34 -5.06
CA TRP A 117 -14.05 -5.14 -6.03
C TRP A 117 -14.93 -5.73 -7.13
N ALA A 118 -16.15 -6.13 -6.80
CA ALA A 118 -17.11 -6.64 -7.78
C ALA A 118 -17.52 -5.54 -8.76
N SER A 119 -17.73 -4.32 -8.28
CA SER A 119 -18.07 -3.16 -9.11
C SER A 119 -16.96 -2.85 -10.14
N ILE A 120 -15.68 -2.91 -9.73
CA ILE A 120 -14.55 -2.67 -10.64
C ILE A 120 -14.48 -3.75 -11.72
N LEU A 121 -14.58 -5.02 -11.32
CA LEU A 121 -14.45 -6.18 -12.20
C LEU A 121 -15.67 -6.38 -13.15
N ALA A 122 -16.79 -5.72 -12.88
CA ALA A 122 -17.95 -5.75 -13.76
C ALA A 122 -17.72 -5.00 -15.09
N GLY A 123 -16.73 -4.10 -15.14
CA GLY A 123 -16.32 -3.40 -16.35
C GLY A 123 -15.36 -4.24 -17.22
N ALA A 124 -15.19 -3.84 -18.49
CA ALA A 124 -14.14 -4.38 -19.31
C ALA A 124 -12.76 -3.99 -18.77
N PRO A 125 -11.74 -4.87 -18.89
CA PRO A 125 -10.37 -4.50 -18.57
C PRO A 125 -9.88 -3.40 -19.53
N LEU A 126 -9.03 -2.52 -19.01
CA LEU A 126 -8.38 -1.46 -19.79
C LEU A 126 -7.29 -2.01 -20.71
N GLY A 127 -6.67 -3.11 -20.33
CA GLY A 127 -5.59 -3.75 -21.07
C GLY A 127 -4.83 -4.74 -20.19
N GLU A 128 -3.61 -5.04 -20.61
CA GLU A 128 -2.75 -6.01 -19.95
C GLU A 128 -1.35 -5.44 -19.75
N VAL A 129 -0.65 -5.95 -18.74
CA VAL A 129 0.77 -5.66 -18.48
C VAL A 129 1.53 -6.95 -18.25
N GLU A 130 2.76 -7.01 -18.74
CA GLU A 130 3.68 -8.12 -18.53
C GLU A 130 4.93 -7.61 -17.80
N PHE A 131 5.41 -8.41 -16.85
CA PHE A 131 6.65 -8.10 -16.13
C PHE A 131 7.30 -9.35 -15.56
N MET A 132 8.62 -9.27 -15.35
CA MET A 132 9.35 -10.31 -14.63
C MET A 132 9.19 -10.13 -13.12
N MET A 133 8.68 -11.15 -12.45
CA MET A 133 8.72 -11.27 -11.00
C MET A 133 10.04 -11.95 -10.60
N THR A 134 10.81 -11.28 -9.73
CA THR A 134 12.08 -11.80 -9.23
C THR A 134 11.89 -13.06 -8.38
N ALA A 135 12.91 -13.93 -8.37
CA ALA A 135 12.91 -15.11 -7.51
C ALA A 135 12.80 -14.71 -6.02
N ARG A 136 12.03 -15.49 -5.27
CA ARG A 136 11.87 -15.38 -3.82
C ARG A 136 12.09 -16.74 -3.18
N GLN A 137 12.23 -16.76 -1.86
CA GLN A 137 12.40 -18.03 -1.15
C GLN A 137 11.28 -19.01 -1.50
N GLY A 138 11.66 -20.14 -2.12
CA GLY A 138 10.73 -21.18 -2.58
C GLY A 138 9.98 -20.89 -3.89
N GLN A 139 10.27 -19.80 -4.59
CA GLN A 139 9.65 -19.46 -5.88
C GLN A 139 10.72 -18.99 -6.88
N ALA A 140 10.75 -19.63 -8.05
CA ALA A 140 11.61 -19.19 -9.16
C ALA A 140 11.12 -17.86 -9.74
N ALA A 141 12.04 -17.11 -10.35
CA ALA A 141 11.67 -15.96 -11.17
C ALA A 141 10.75 -16.43 -12.30
N ARG A 142 9.72 -15.64 -12.58
CA ARG A 142 8.78 -15.96 -13.67
C ARG A 142 8.17 -14.70 -14.26
N GLU A 143 7.75 -14.82 -15.51
CA GLU A 143 6.91 -13.82 -16.14
C GLU A 143 5.50 -13.85 -15.55
N VAL A 144 4.96 -12.65 -15.34
CA VAL A 144 3.60 -12.42 -14.85
C VAL A 144 2.87 -11.56 -15.85
N ARG A 145 1.71 -12.01 -16.28
CA ARG A 145 0.81 -11.25 -17.15
C ARG A 145 -0.46 -10.95 -16.38
N GLN A 146 -0.81 -9.66 -16.28
CA GLN A 146 -2.00 -9.22 -15.54
C GLN A 146 -2.96 -8.46 -16.46
N GLN A 147 -4.25 -8.72 -16.31
CA GLN A 147 -5.30 -7.82 -16.77
C GLN A 147 -5.52 -6.71 -15.77
N LEU A 148 -5.82 -5.51 -16.28
CA LEU A 148 -5.91 -4.27 -15.51
C LEU A 148 -7.32 -3.67 -15.62
N TRP A 149 -7.87 -3.30 -14.48
CA TRP A 149 -9.10 -2.53 -14.35
C TRP A 149 -8.81 -1.31 -13.51
N ALA A 150 -9.42 -0.18 -13.84
CA ALA A 150 -9.45 1.00 -12.98
C ALA A 150 -10.76 1.75 -13.14
N ARG A 151 -11.27 2.30 -12.03
CA ARG A 151 -12.46 3.15 -12.04
C ARG A 151 -12.38 4.18 -10.92
N PRO A 152 -12.82 5.42 -11.18
CA PRO A 152 -13.10 6.36 -10.11
C PRO A 152 -14.23 5.82 -9.23
N ILE A 153 -14.09 6.02 -7.94
CA ILE A 153 -15.03 5.57 -6.91
C ILE A 153 -15.26 6.68 -5.90
N SER A 154 -16.38 6.59 -5.24
CA SER A 154 -16.71 7.40 -4.06
C SER A 154 -16.82 6.48 -2.85
N LEU A 155 -16.04 6.77 -1.81
CA LEU A 155 -16.03 6.03 -0.56
C LEU A 155 -16.74 6.84 0.52
N PRO A 156 -17.63 6.25 1.33
CA PRO A 156 -18.17 6.93 2.50
C PRO A 156 -17.02 7.33 3.45
N ASP A 157 -17.03 8.57 3.92
CA ASP A 157 -16.02 9.07 4.86
C ASP A 157 -16.34 8.73 6.33
N GLY A 158 -17.42 8.01 6.59
CA GLY A 158 -17.88 7.66 7.94
C GLY A 158 -18.51 8.81 8.73
N ARG A 159 -18.57 10.02 8.16
CA ARG A 159 -19.14 11.24 8.77
C ARG A 159 -20.31 11.81 7.96
N GLY A 160 -20.81 11.07 6.99
CA GLY A 160 -21.90 11.49 6.09
C GLY A 160 -21.41 12.18 4.80
N GLY A 161 -20.10 12.34 4.62
CA GLY A 161 -19.47 12.81 3.40
C GLY A 161 -18.93 11.67 2.53
N GLN A 162 -18.20 12.05 1.49
CA GLN A 162 -17.60 11.13 0.53
C GLN A 162 -16.18 11.53 0.20
N LEU A 163 -15.32 10.54 0.01
CA LEU A 163 -13.94 10.68 -0.44
C LEU A 163 -13.82 10.13 -1.87
N SER A 164 -13.34 10.97 -2.78
CA SER A 164 -13.03 10.54 -4.14
C SER A 164 -11.72 9.77 -4.16
N ALA A 165 -11.72 8.65 -4.83
CA ALA A 165 -10.54 7.81 -5.04
C ALA A 165 -10.64 7.08 -6.38
N THR A 166 -9.56 6.45 -6.81
CA THR A 166 -9.55 5.49 -7.90
C THR A 166 -9.22 4.11 -7.33
N CYS A 167 -9.99 3.11 -7.70
CA CYS A 167 -9.66 1.72 -7.40
C CYS A 167 -9.10 1.04 -8.65
N LEU A 168 -7.93 0.41 -8.49
CA LEU A 168 -7.29 -0.39 -9.53
C LEU A 168 -7.28 -1.85 -9.11
N ILE A 169 -7.48 -2.74 -10.09
CA ILE A 169 -7.30 -4.18 -9.90
C ILE A 169 -6.37 -4.67 -11.01
N ALA A 170 -5.28 -5.33 -10.60
CA ALA A 170 -4.35 -6.01 -11.50
C ALA A 170 -4.35 -7.49 -11.15
N ARG A 171 -4.93 -8.31 -12.02
CA ARG A 171 -5.12 -9.74 -11.79
C ARG A 171 -4.32 -10.57 -12.78
N GLU A 172 -3.49 -11.44 -12.28
CA GLU A 172 -2.74 -12.37 -13.11
C GLU A 172 -3.68 -13.32 -13.86
N ILE A 173 -3.42 -13.45 -15.14
CA ILE A 173 -4.03 -14.43 -16.04
C ILE A 173 -3.02 -15.52 -16.37
N ASN A 174 -3.51 -16.75 -16.54
CA ASN A 174 -2.68 -17.91 -16.88
C ASN A 174 -1.54 -18.20 -15.87
N ALA A 175 -1.80 -17.97 -14.56
CA ALA A 175 -0.84 -18.33 -13.53
C ALA A 175 -0.46 -19.82 -13.63
N PRO A 176 0.83 -20.20 -13.44
CA PRO A 176 1.25 -21.58 -13.49
C PRO A 176 0.49 -22.46 -12.47
N ALA A 177 0.19 -23.69 -12.85
CA ALA A 177 -0.49 -24.64 -11.97
C ALA A 177 0.25 -24.80 -10.64
N GLY A 178 -0.48 -24.74 -9.51
CA GLY A 178 0.08 -24.81 -8.19
C GLY A 178 0.70 -23.51 -7.64
N SER A 179 0.80 -22.45 -8.46
CA SER A 179 1.24 -21.13 -7.98
C SER A 179 0.04 -20.28 -7.56
N LYS A 180 0.25 -19.42 -6.55
CA LYS A 180 -0.75 -18.42 -6.18
C LYS A 180 -0.71 -17.27 -7.19
N PRO A 181 -1.83 -16.95 -7.86
CA PRO A 181 -1.88 -15.80 -8.77
C PRO A 181 -1.52 -14.48 -8.09
N VAL A 182 -0.86 -13.60 -8.82
CA VAL A 182 -0.58 -12.23 -8.38
C VAL A 182 -1.83 -11.38 -8.60
N ASP A 183 -2.50 -11.01 -7.51
CA ASP A 183 -3.72 -10.20 -7.51
C ASP A 183 -3.47 -8.97 -6.64
N TRP A 184 -3.41 -7.80 -7.26
CA TRP A 184 -3.27 -6.52 -6.57
C TRP A 184 -4.54 -5.71 -6.73
N ARG A 185 -5.01 -5.19 -5.62
CA ARG A 185 -6.13 -4.27 -5.52
C ARG A 185 -5.61 -3.04 -4.83
N LEU A 186 -5.62 -1.93 -5.52
CA LEU A 186 -5.01 -0.69 -5.06
C LEU A 186 -6.06 0.41 -4.99
N LEU A 187 -5.86 1.33 -4.05
CA LEU A 187 -6.61 2.57 -3.93
C LEU A 187 -5.64 3.74 -4.00
N THR A 188 -6.04 4.82 -4.67
CA THR A 188 -5.24 6.04 -4.82
C THR A 188 -6.15 7.27 -4.97
N ASN A 189 -5.63 8.45 -4.65
CA ASN A 189 -6.27 9.72 -4.98
C ASN A 189 -6.05 10.16 -6.44
N ARG A 190 -5.15 9.48 -7.17
CA ARG A 190 -4.85 9.83 -8.55
C ARG A 190 -5.92 9.32 -9.52
N ALA A 191 -6.21 10.13 -10.53
CA ALA A 191 -6.97 9.66 -11.68
C ALA A 191 -6.14 8.65 -12.50
N ALA A 192 -6.78 7.58 -12.98
CA ALA A 192 -6.16 6.56 -13.81
C ALA A 192 -7.21 6.06 -14.82
N GLU A 193 -7.42 6.86 -15.86
CA GLU A 193 -8.45 6.62 -16.88
C GLU A 193 -7.88 5.95 -18.14
N SER A 194 -6.54 5.92 -18.28
CA SER A 194 -5.86 5.26 -19.39
C SER A 194 -5.04 4.05 -18.93
N LEU A 195 -4.74 3.15 -19.85
CA LEU A 195 -3.89 2.00 -19.59
C LEU A 195 -2.51 2.43 -19.07
N GLU A 196 -1.92 3.46 -19.68
CA GLU A 196 -0.60 3.98 -19.33
C GLU A 196 -0.58 4.50 -17.88
N ALA A 197 -1.61 5.24 -17.47
CA ALA A 197 -1.73 5.76 -16.11
C ALA A 197 -1.89 4.62 -15.09
N VAL A 198 -2.60 3.55 -15.44
CA VAL A 198 -2.74 2.37 -14.56
C VAL A 198 -1.43 1.61 -14.47
N VAL A 199 -0.71 1.42 -15.58
CA VAL A 199 0.61 0.76 -15.61
C VAL A 199 1.61 1.54 -14.76
N GLU A 200 1.65 2.87 -14.87
CA GLU A 200 2.50 3.73 -14.04
C GLU A 200 2.25 3.49 -12.54
N LEU A 201 0.98 3.47 -12.11
CA LEU A 201 0.62 3.23 -10.70
C LEU A 201 0.99 1.81 -10.24
N ILE A 202 0.86 0.82 -11.09
CA ILE A 202 1.31 -0.55 -10.80
C ILE A 202 2.82 -0.60 -10.64
N ASP A 203 3.58 0.09 -11.49
CA ASP A 203 5.04 0.15 -11.39
C ASP A 203 5.50 0.87 -10.12
N TRP A 204 4.83 1.97 -9.73
CA TRP A 204 5.09 2.63 -8.44
C TRP A 204 4.77 1.72 -7.26
N TYR A 205 3.67 0.98 -7.31
CA TYR A 205 3.37 0.00 -6.26
C TYR A 205 4.44 -1.08 -6.16
N ARG A 206 5.04 -1.49 -7.28
CA ARG A 206 6.14 -2.45 -7.31
C ARG A 206 7.43 -1.89 -6.69
N CYS A 207 7.67 -0.57 -6.76
CA CYS A 207 8.80 0.07 -6.09
C CYS A 207 8.79 -0.13 -4.56
N ARG A 208 7.63 -0.40 -3.97
CA ARG A 208 7.51 -0.72 -2.55
C ARG A 208 8.40 -1.89 -2.12
N TRP A 209 8.73 -2.80 -3.01
CA TRP A 209 9.59 -3.95 -2.67
C TRP A 209 11.05 -3.59 -2.46
N GLU A 210 11.50 -2.42 -2.86
CA GLU A 210 12.88 -1.97 -2.64
C GLU A 210 13.20 -1.85 -1.15
N ILE A 211 12.18 -1.69 -0.29
CA ILE A 211 12.34 -1.73 1.16
C ILE A 211 12.79 -3.11 1.67
N GLU A 212 12.48 -4.20 0.96
CA GLU A 212 12.95 -5.54 1.32
C GLU A 212 14.47 -5.64 1.18
N THR A 213 15.04 -5.00 0.15
CA THR A 213 16.49 -4.88 -0.04
C THR A 213 17.12 -4.07 1.09
N PHE A 214 16.52 -2.94 1.47
CA PHE A 214 16.96 -2.15 2.61
C PHE A 214 17.01 -2.98 3.90
N PHE A 215 15.96 -3.72 4.23
CA PHE A 215 15.95 -4.60 5.41
C PHE A 215 16.93 -5.78 5.30
N HIS A 216 17.24 -6.24 4.09
CA HIS A 216 18.23 -7.29 3.90
C HIS A 216 19.64 -6.81 4.23
N VAL A 217 19.96 -5.56 3.95
CA VAL A 217 21.24 -4.92 4.26
C VAL A 217 21.38 -4.62 5.76
N LEU A 218 20.26 -4.31 6.45
CA LEU A 218 20.26 -4.00 7.88
C LEU A 218 20.42 -5.23 8.78
N LYS A 219 20.21 -6.44 8.31
CA LYS A 219 20.36 -7.72 9.04
C LYS A 219 21.77 -8.26 8.98
#